data_36581a9aea5f9581cd8f3df8c2275c86
#
_entry.id   36581a9aea5f9581cd8f3df8c2275c86
#
_cell.length_a   1.000
_cell.length_b   1.000
_cell.length_c   1.000
_cell.angle_alpha   90.00
_cell.angle_beta   90.00
_cell.angle_gamma   90.00
#
_symmetry.space_group_name_H-M   'P 1'
#
loop_
_entity.id
_entity.type
_entity.pdbx_description
1 polymer ?
#
loop_
_entity_poly.entity_id
_entity_poly.type
_entity_poly.pdbx_seq_one_letter_code
_entity_poly.pdbx_strand_id
1 'polypeptide(L)'
;MTSPQSIPTPGDAPPRLQLVGITKRYPAVVANDGVSLTVQPGEVHAVLGENGAGKSTLMKIIYGTVKPDEGQVLFDGQPVYIRNPQEARQLGIAMVFQHFSLFDTLTVAENVWLGLDKSMSLAEVTRRIQSKGAEYGMDIDPSRPVHTLSVGEMQRVEIIRALLTDPRVLILDEPTSVLTPQAVEKLFVVLKQLAAEGCSILYISHKLHEIRELCTACTVLRGGKVTGYCNPQEESNASLSRLMIGAEPPALQHRAVQAGAAVLRVQGLSLAKQDQFGVDLVDMHFEVRAGEVVG
;
A
#
# COMPACT_ATOMS: atom_id res chain seq x y z
N MET A 1 0.38 12.86 38.52
CA MET A 1 1.06 11.60 38.81
C MET A 1 1.67 11.15 37.50
N THR A 2 2.97 11.39 37.34
CA THR A 2 3.76 11.03 36.18
C THR A 2 4.03 9.52 36.21
N SER A 3 3.52 8.77 35.24
CA SER A 3 3.86 7.37 35.07
C SER A 3 5.37 7.22 34.77
N PRO A 4 6.05 6.22 35.34
CA PRO A 4 7.47 6.03 35.12
C PRO A 4 7.71 5.60 33.67
N GLN A 5 8.57 6.32 32.96
CA GLN A 5 9.16 5.90 31.70
C GLN A 5 9.98 4.64 31.97
N SER A 6 9.60 3.53 31.32
CA SER A 6 10.39 2.30 31.32
C SER A 6 11.74 2.57 30.65
N ILE A 7 12.81 2.33 31.41
CA ILE A 7 14.19 2.36 30.92
C ILE A 7 14.34 1.22 29.90
N PRO A 8 14.84 1.46 28.66
CA PRO A 8 15.05 0.41 27.69
C PRO A 8 16.07 -0.61 28.21
N THR A 9 15.76 -1.88 28.11
CA THR A 9 16.68 -2.98 28.45
C THR A 9 17.81 -3.02 27.42
N PRO A 10 19.08 -3.25 27.79
CA PRO A 10 20.18 -3.37 26.83
C PRO A 10 19.95 -4.58 25.92
N GLY A 11 19.58 -4.32 24.64
CA GLY A 11 19.33 -5.35 23.63
C GLY A 11 18.25 -4.98 22.60
N ASP A 12 17.38 -4.05 22.91
CA ASP A 12 16.34 -3.61 21.98
C ASP A 12 16.83 -2.47 21.09
N ALA A 13 16.99 -2.76 19.80
CA ALA A 13 17.23 -1.71 18.80
C ALA A 13 16.08 -0.69 18.85
N PRO A 14 16.35 0.62 18.67
CA PRO A 14 15.29 1.61 18.67
C PRO A 14 14.29 1.34 17.54
N PRO A 15 12.99 1.70 17.71
CA PRO A 15 12.01 1.58 16.65
C PRO A 15 12.48 2.27 15.37
N ARG A 16 12.21 1.65 14.22
CA ARG A 16 12.53 2.22 12.91
C ARG A 16 11.83 3.54 12.68
N LEU A 17 10.53 3.57 12.96
CA LEU A 17 9.69 4.75 12.82
C LEU A 17 8.76 4.84 14.02
N GLN A 18 8.66 6.04 14.58
CA GLN A 18 7.74 6.31 15.68
C GLN A 18 7.05 7.66 15.47
N LEU A 19 5.75 7.65 15.60
CA LEU A 19 4.92 8.85 15.64
C LEU A 19 4.46 9.05 17.07
N VAL A 20 4.58 10.27 17.59
CA VAL A 20 4.19 10.58 18.96
C VAL A 20 3.25 11.78 18.95
N GLY A 21 1.98 11.53 19.28
CA GLY A 21 0.96 12.55 19.46
C GLY A 21 0.67 13.38 18.20
N ILE A 22 0.75 12.78 17.01
CA ILE A 22 0.54 13.48 15.73
C ILE A 22 -0.89 14.00 15.64
N THR A 23 -1.01 15.33 15.50
CA THR A 23 -2.29 16.01 15.26
C THR A 23 -2.23 16.79 13.97
N LYS A 24 -3.29 16.67 13.17
CA LYS A 24 -3.49 17.44 11.93
C LYS A 24 -4.91 17.91 11.81
N ARG A 25 -5.08 19.24 11.72
CA ARG A 25 -6.37 19.92 11.58
C ARG A 25 -6.47 20.53 10.19
N TYR A 26 -7.64 20.40 9.61
CA TYR A 26 -8.08 21.13 8.43
C TYR A 26 -9.30 21.99 8.83
N PRO A 27 -9.70 23.01 8.05
CA PRO A 27 -10.75 23.94 8.47
C PRO A 27 -12.06 23.27 8.95
N ALA A 28 -12.42 22.12 8.37
CA ALA A 28 -13.69 21.44 8.68
C ALA A 28 -13.51 20.11 9.42
N VAL A 29 -12.26 19.62 9.63
CA VAL A 29 -12.04 18.28 10.21
C VAL A 29 -10.70 18.16 10.90
N VAL A 30 -10.65 17.43 12.01
CA VAL A 30 -9.42 16.96 12.63
C VAL A 30 -9.09 15.60 12.01
N ALA A 31 -8.15 15.59 11.05
CA ALA A 31 -7.82 14.38 10.31
C ALA A 31 -6.99 13.39 11.15
N ASN A 32 -6.13 13.88 12.04
CA ASN A 32 -5.42 13.09 13.04
C ASN A 32 -5.47 13.86 14.36
N ASP A 33 -5.73 13.17 15.46
CA ASP A 33 -5.90 13.74 16.80
C ASP A 33 -5.10 12.92 17.83
N GLY A 34 -3.88 13.36 18.11
CA GLY A 34 -2.98 12.74 19.07
C GLY A 34 -2.52 11.32 18.66
N VAL A 35 -2.39 11.04 17.34
CA VAL A 35 -2.05 9.70 16.84
C VAL A 35 -0.62 9.34 17.20
N SER A 36 -0.45 8.18 17.84
CA SER A 36 0.85 7.56 18.09
C SER A 36 0.91 6.20 17.41
N LEU A 37 2.08 5.85 16.85
CA LEU A 37 2.32 4.62 16.12
C LEU A 37 3.80 4.27 16.23
N THR A 38 4.11 3.00 16.37
CA THR A 38 5.49 2.51 16.44
C THR A 38 5.67 1.35 15.47
N VAL A 39 6.73 1.39 14.66
CA VAL A 39 7.10 0.36 13.68
C VAL A 39 8.53 -0.10 13.97
N GLN A 40 8.71 -1.40 14.14
CA GLN A 40 10.02 -1.99 14.39
C GLN A 40 10.82 -2.21 13.09
N PRO A 41 12.16 -2.37 13.14
CA PRO A 41 12.95 -2.79 11.98
C PRO A 41 12.43 -4.13 11.43
N GLY A 42 12.21 -4.21 10.10
CA GLY A 42 11.71 -5.42 9.44
C GLY A 42 10.26 -5.81 9.74
N GLU A 43 9.49 -4.93 10.40
CA GLU A 43 8.09 -5.17 10.71
C GLU A 43 7.20 -4.82 9.51
N VAL A 44 6.20 -5.66 9.24
CA VAL A 44 5.09 -5.32 8.35
C VAL A 44 3.90 -4.89 9.20
N HIS A 45 3.70 -3.57 9.26
CA HIS A 45 2.70 -2.92 10.12
C HIS A 45 1.49 -2.46 9.31
N ALA A 46 0.32 -2.96 9.61
CA ALA A 46 -0.92 -2.51 9.01
C ALA A 46 -1.42 -1.20 9.64
N VAL A 47 -1.91 -0.29 8.81
CA VAL A 47 -2.71 0.85 9.26
C VAL A 47 -4.13 0.68 8.75
N LEU A 48 -5.02 0.29 9.65
CA LEU A 48 -6.40 -0.08 9.36
C LEU A 48 -7.36 1.04 9.75
N GLY A 49 -8.49 1.14 9.07
CA GLY A 49 -9.54 2.11 9.36
C GLY A 49 -10.42 2.39 8.16
N GLU A 50 -11.61 2.91 8.39
CA GLU A 50 -12.55 3.32 7.33
C GLU A 50 -12.02 4.46 6.46
N ASN A 51 -12.70 4.73 5.34
CA ASN A 51 -12.42 5.92 4.55
C ASN A 51 -12.65 7.18 5.39
N GLY A 52 -11.71 8.13 5.33
CA GLY A 52 -11.75 9.31 6.18
C GLY A 52 -11.19 9.13 7.60
N ALA A 53 -10.73 7.94 8.00
CA ALA A 53 -10.15 7.70 9.33
C ALA A 53 -8.81 8.42 9.61
N GLY A 54 -8.22 9.09 8.59
CA GLY A 54 -6.96 9.82 8.73
C GLY A 54 -5.71 9.09 8.24
N LYS A 55 -5.84 7.86 7.71
CA LYS A 55 -4.71 7.03 7.25
C LYS A 55 -3.81 7.73 6.24
N SER A 56 -4.37 8.19 5.12
CA SER A 56 -3.59 8.85 4.05
C SER A 56 -3.00 10.19 4.51
N THR A 57 -3.64 10.91 5.44
CA THR A 57 -3.06 12.12 6.05
C THR A 57 -1.83 11.76 6.86
N LEU A 58 -1.91 10.70 7.67
CA LEU A 58 -0.78 10.21 8.46
C LEU A 58 0.40 9.82 7.58
N MET A 59 0.15 9.08 6.47
CA MET A 59 1.20 8.70 5.52
C MET A 59 1.82 9.92 4.84
N LYS A 60 1.02 10.91 4.46
CA LYS A 60 1.49 12.18 3.90
C LYS A 60 2.37 12.96 4.88
N ILE A 61 2.12 12.86 6.18
CA ILE A 61 2.97 13.46 7.22
C ILE A 61 4.31 12.73 7.27
N ILE A 62 4.33 11.39 7.30
CA ILE A 62 5.56 10.60 7.31
C ILE A 62 6.38 10.85 6.05
N TYR A 63 5.73 11.00 4.90
CA TYR A 63 6.42 11.26 3.61
C TYR A 63 6.74 12.74 3.37
N GLY A 64 6.37 13.65 4.30
CA GLY A 64 6.72 15.07 4.22
C GLY A 64 5.91 15.91 3.26
N THR A 65 4.78 15.41 2.72
CA THR A 65 3.87 16.19 1.85
C THR A 65 2.88 17.03 2.66
N VAL A 66 2.66 16.69 3.93
CA VAL A 66 1.82 17.43 4.88
C VAL A 66 2.61 17.61 6.18
N LYS A 67 2.56 18.81 6.77
CA LYS A 67 3.14 19.06 8.09
C LYS A 67 2.12 18.78 9.18
N PRO A 68 2.47 18.08 10.27
CA PRO A 68 1.63 17.97 11.44
C PRO A 68 1.52 19.36 12.12
N ASP A 69 0.41 19.57 12.84
CA ASP A 69 0.21 20.77 13.65
C ASP A 69 0.79 20.57 15.06
N GLU A 70 0.75 19.31 15.55
CA GLU A 70 1.33 18.91 16.86
C GLU A 70 1.95 17.51 16.73
N GLY A 71 2.81 17.16 17.70
CA GLY A 71 3.47 15.88 17.76
C GLY A 71 4.82 15.88 17.06
N GLN A 72 5.45 14.72 17.03
CA GLN A 72 6.78 14.54 16.45
C GLN A 72 6.92 13.17 15.76
N VAL A 73 7.82 13.13 14.79
CA VAL A 73 8.25 11.92 14.10
C VAL A 73 9.67 11.58 14.58
N LEU A 74 9.88 10.33 14.97
CA LEU A 74 11.22 9.81 15.27
C LEU A 74 11.58 8.73 14.25
N PHE A 75 12.82 8.74 13.82
CA PHE A 75 13.41 7.73 12.93
C PHE A 75 14.67 7.17 13.61
N ASP A 76 14.73 5.84 13.79
CA ASP A 76 15.76 5.16 14.61
C ASP A 76 15.92 5.80 15.99
N GLY A 77 14.81 6.15 16.64
CA GLY A 77 14.76 6.77 17.95
C GLY A 77 15.16 8.25 18.00
N GLN A 78 15.54 8.87 16.88
CA GLN A 78 15.93 10.27 16.80
C GLN A 78 14.79 11.13 16.22
N PRO A 79 14.45 12.28 16.83
CA PRO A 79 13.49 13.21 16.28
C PRO A 79 13.93 13.72 14.90
N VAL A 80 13.02 13.68 13.93
CA VAL A 80 13.28 14.13 12.56
C VAL A 80 12.21 15.11 12.10
N TYR A 81 12.62 16.09 11.29
CA TYR A 81 11.75 17.06 10.65
C TYR A 81 11.74 16.79 9.15
N ILE A 82 10.64 16.20 8.65
CA ILE A 82 10.49 15.87 7.24
C ILE A 82 9.64 16.97 6.58
N ARG A 83 10.25 17.82 5.78
CA ARG A 83 9.60 19.00 5.17
C ARG A 83 9.05 18.73 3.79
N ASN A 84 9.59 17.72 3.11
CA ASN A 84 9.25 17.37 1.74
C ASN A 84 9.63 15.92 1.42
N PRO A 85 9.13 15.34 0.32
CA PRO A 85 9.45 13.96 -0.08
C PRO A 85 10.93 13.69 -0.35
N GLN A 86 11.71 14.71 -0.70
CA GLN A 86 13.14 14.53 -0.90
C GLN A 86 13.86 14.22 0.42
N GLU A 87 13.55 14.95 1.49
CA GLU A 87 14.07 14.67 2.83
C GLU A 87 13.62 13.30 3.35
N ALA A 88 12.37 12.89 3.07
CA ALA A 88 11.88 11.55 3.39
C ALA A 88 12.74 10.47 2.70
N ARG A 89 13.01 10.62 1.40
CA ARG A 89 13.88 9.69 0.66
C ARG A 89 15.32 9.66 1.18
N GLN A 90 15.87 10.79 1.60
CA GLN A 90 17.20 10.85 2.20
C GLN A 90 17.30 10.09 3.53
N LEU A 91 16.18 9.98 4.28
CA LEU A 91 16.06 9.12 5.46
C LEU A 91 15.82 7.65 5.11
N GLY A 92 15.63 7.31 3.83
CA GLY A 92 15.27 5.97 3.38
C GLY A 92 13.79 5.67 3.51
N ILE A 93 12.92 6.68 3.42
CA ILE A 93 11.46 6.49 3.39
C ILE A 93 11.00 6.58 1.95
N ALA A 94 10.41 5.51 1.42
CA ALA A 94 9.76 5.48 0.11
C ALA A 94 8.25 5.29 0.24
N MET A 95 7.50 5.75 -0.75
CA MET A 95 6.04 5.63 -0.76
C MET A 95 5.52 5.25 -2.15
N VAL A 96 4.65 4.25 -2.18
CA VAL A 96 3.81 3.88 -3.32
C VAL A 96 2.41 4.38 -3.02
N PHE A 97 1.91 5.27 -3.88
CA PHE A 97 0.61 5.91 -3.71
C PHE A 97 -0.52 5.03 -4.25
N GLN A 98 -1.73 5.26 -3.77
CA GLN A 98 -2.96 4.61 -4.26
C GLN A 98 -3.22 4.88 -5.75
N HIS A 99 -2.90 6.11 -6.22
CA HIS A 99 -3.01 6.49 -7.63
C HIS A 99 -1.62 6.57 -8.24
N PHE A 100 -1.47 6.02 -9.43
CA PHE A 100 -0.18 6.08 -10.14
C PHE A 100 0.26 7.51 -10.37
N SER A 101 1.54 7.75 -10.13
CA SER A 101 2.19 9.02 -10.41
C SER A 101 3.14 8.88 -11.62
N LEU A 102 2.69 8.15 -12.63
CA LEU A 102 3.41 7.90 -13.88
C LEU A 102 2.91 8.81 -14.98
N PHE A 103 3.83 9.22 -15.84
CA PHE A 103 3.53 9.99 -17.06
C PHE A 103 3.34 9.03 -18.23
N ASP A 104 2.15 8.98 -18.79
CA ASP A 104 1.75 8.03 -19.84
C ASP A 104 2.59 8.12 -21.10
N THR A 105 3.08 9.31 -21.44
CA THR A 105 3.86 9.60 -22.65
C THR A 105 5.32 9.21 -22.55
N LEU A 106 5.81 8.94 -21.35
CA LEU A 106 7.20 8.55 -21.09
C LEU A 106 7.35 7.04 -21.00
N THR A 107 8.57 6.55 -21.25
CA THR A 107 8.94 5.16 -21.00
C THR A 107 9.00 4.85 -19.50
N VAL A 108 9.02 3.57 -19.15
CA VAL A 108 9.23 3.10 -17.78
C VAL A 108 10.54 3.66 -17.22
N ALA A 109 11.65 3.59 -17.98
CA ALA A 109 12.95 4.08 -17.53
C ALA A 109 12.94 5.59 -17.28
N GLU A 110 12.30 6.38 -18.14
CA GLU A 110 12.19 7.83 -17.97
C GLU A 110 11.34 8.19 -16.74
N ASN A 111 10.21 7.51 -16.54
CA ASN A 111 9.37 7.69 -15.34
C ASN A 111 10.12 7.41 -14.05
N VAL A 112 10.87 6.31 -14.01
CA VAL A 112 11.70 5.96 -12.85
C VAL A 112 12.79 6.99 -12.64
N TRP A 113 13.49 7.39 -13.72
CA TRP A 113 14.56 8.38 -13.68
C TRP A 113 14.13 9.72 -13.12
N LEU A 114 12.91 10.18 -13.44
CA LEU A 114 12.36 11.43 -12.91
C LEU A 114 12.24 11.44 -11.37
N GLY A 115 12.05 10.26 -10.77
CA GLY A 115 11.92 10.09 -9.33
C GLY A 115 13.24 9.90 -8.57
N LEU A 116 14.34 9.66 -9.30
CA LEU A 116 15.66 9.39 -8.74
C LEU A 116 16.58 10.62 -8.74
N ASP A 117 17.77 10.45 -8.19
CA ASP A 117 18.81 11.48 -8.26
C ASP A 117 19.26 11.69 -9.71
N LYS A 118 19.26 12.94 -10.16
CA LYS A 118 19.62 13.32 -11.53
C LYS A 118 21.09 13.09 -11.88
N SER A 119 21.92 12.68 -10.93
CA SER A 119 23.32 12.27 -11.18
C SER A 119 23.41 10.96 -11.96
N MET A 120 22.36 10.12 -11.96
CA MET A 120 22.33 8.86 -12.69
C MET A 120 21.93 9.07 -14.15
N SER A 121 22.63 8.38 -15.06
CA SER A 121 22.24 8.34 -16.48
C SER A 121 21.01 7.43 -16.69
N LEU A 122 20.25 7.69 -17.75
CA LEU A 122 19.10 6.84 -18.11
C LEU A 122 19.52 5.38 -18.35
N ALA A 123 20.70 5.15 -18.93
CA ALA A 123 21.25 3.81 -19.14
C ALA A 123 21.53 3.08 -17.81
N GLU A 124 22.00 3.79 -16.80
CA GLU A 124 22.19 3.22 -15.47
C GLU A 124 20.85 2.87 -14.82
N VAL A 125 19.86 3.76 -14.90
CA VAL A 125 18.51 3.50 -14.38
C VAL A 125 17.90 2.28 -15.07
N THR A 126 18.05 2.17 -16.40
CA THR A 126 17.60 0.99 -17.17
C THR A 126 18.17 -0.31 -16.62
N ARG A 127 19.49 -0.35 -16.39
CA ARG A 127 20.16 -1.54 -15.81
C ARG A 127 19.67 -1.86 -14.41
N ARG A 128 19.47 -0.85 -13.57
CA ARG A 128 18.96 -1.03 -12.20
C ARG A 128 17.52 -1.54 -12.19
N ILE A 129 16.64 -1.06 -13.07
CA ILE A 129 15.28 -1.57 -13.23
C ILE A 129 15.31 -3.06 -13.56
N GLN A 130 16.12 -3.47 -14.54
CA GLN A 130 16.27 -4.87 -14.94
C GLN A 130 16.82 -5.73 -13.80
N SER A 131 17.84 -5.25 -13.10
CA SER A 131 18.44 -5.96 -11.95
C SER A 131 17.43 -6.15 -10.81
N LYS A 132 16.73 -5.09 -10.41
CA LYS A 132 15.71 -5.15 -9.33
C LYS A 132 14.48 -5.95 -9.77
N GLY A 133 14.08 -5.85 -11.04
CA GLY A 133 13.01 -6.67 -11.60
C GLY A 133 13.31 -8.15 -11.51
N ALA A 134 14.53 -8.57 -11.90
CA ALA A 134 14.98 -9.95 -11.79
C ALA A 134 15.11 -10.42 -10.33
N GLU A 135 15.65 -9.58 -9.45
CA GLU A 135 15.85 -9.87 -8.01
C GLU A 135 14.52 -10.20 -7.30
N TYR A 136 13.46 -9.44 -7.62
CA TYR A 136 12.16 -9.57 -6.97
C TYR A 136 11.08 -10.24 -7.83
N GLY A 137 11.45 -10.81 -8.99
CA GLY A 137 10.47 -11.46 -9.88
C GLY A 137 9.40 -10.50 -10.45
N MET A 138 9.76 -9.22 -10.60
CA MET A 138 8.91 -8.15 -11.12
C MET A 138 9.42 -7.62 -12.45
N ASP A 139 9.74 -8.50 -13.39
CA ASP A 139 10.27 -8.12 -14.68
C ASP A 139 9.35 -7.14 -15.42
N ILE A 140 9.97 -6.10 -15.97
CA ILE A 140 9.33 -5.11 -16.80
C ILE A 140 10.34 -4.59 -17.84
N ASP A 141 9.89 -4.34 -19.06
CA ASP A 141 10.73 -3.73 -20.08
C ASP A 141 10.87 -2.22 -19.85
N PRO A 142 12.09 -1.72 -19.54
CA PRO A 142 12.30 -0.29 -19.26
C PRO A 142 12.04 0.63 -20.45
N SER A 143 12.04 0.10 -21.68
CA SER A 143 11.85 0.88 -22.91
C SER A 143 10.38 1.08 -23.28
N ARG A 144 9.45 0.34 -22.65
CA ARG A 144 8.03 0.44 -22.96
C ARG A 144 7.44 1.78 -22.52
N PRO A 145 6.66 2.46 -23.37
CA PRO A 145 5.85 3.61 -22.97
C PRO A 145 4.79 3.20 -21.94
N VAL A 146 4.58 4.03 -20.91
CA VAL A 146 3.68 3.69 -19.80
C VAL A 146 2.24 3.47 -20.25
N HIS A 147 1.73 4.22 -21.23
CA HIS A 147 0.38 4.03 -21.78
C HIS A 147 0.13 2.64 -22.38
N THR A 148 1.18 1.84 -22.65
CA THR A 148 1.06 0.46 -23.17
C THR A 148 1.03 -0.59 -22.06
N LEU A 149 1.19 -0.18 -20.81
CA LEU A 149 1.23 -1.07 -19.68
C LEU A 149 -0.18 -1.39 -19.19
N SER A 150 -0.38 -2.63 -18.76
CA SER A 150 -1.52 -2.98 -17.93
C SER A 150 -1.41 -2.31 -16.57
N VAL A 151 -2.52 -2.18 -15.87
CA VAL A 151 -2.58 -1.60 -14.52
C VAL A 151 -1.66 -2.34 -13.54
N GLY A 152 -1.58 -3.67 -13.65
CA GLY A 152 -0.68 -4.48 -12.85
C GLY A 152 0.81 -4.25 -13.16
N GLU A 153 1.14 -3.92 -14.43
CA GLU A 153 2.50 -3.53 -14.81
C GLU A 153 2.85 -2.13 -14.29
N MET A 154 1.91 -1.18 -14.36
CA MET A 154 2.09 0.16 -13.76
C MET A 154 2.37 0.05 -12.26
N GLN A 155 1.66 -0.83 -11.54
CA GLN A 155 1.91 -1.07 -10.11
C GLN A 155 3.33 -1.60 -9.87
N ARG A 156 3.81 -2.53 -10.71
CA ARG A 156 5.20 -3.02 -10.62
C ARG A 156 6.22 -1.91 -10.84
N VAL A 157 5.97 -1.00 -11.79
CA VAL A 157 6.85 0.17 -12.03
C VAL A 157 6.95 1.04 -10.80
N GLU A 158 5.82 1.36 -10.14
CA GLU A 158 5.79 2.15 -8.92
C GLU A 158 6.58 1.49 -7.78
N ILE A 159 6.42 0.17 -7.62
CA ILE A 159 7.13 -0.59 -6.60
C ILE A 159 8.64 -0.62 -6.92
N ILE A 160 9.05 -0.94 -8.16
CA ILE A 160 10.45 -0.93 -8.57
C ILE A 160 11.06 0.46 -8.35
N ARG A 161 10.34 1.54 -8.71
CA ARG A 161 10.80 2.92 -8.48
C ARG A 161 11.07 3.18 -7.00
N ALA A 162 10.20 2.72 -6.11
CA ALA A 162 10.41 2.83 -4.68
C ALA A 162 11.62 2.00 -4.21
N LEU A 163 11.77 0.76 -4.69
CA LEU A 163 12.86 -0.14 -4.32
C LEU A 163 14.24 0.36 -4.78
N LEU A 164 14.31 1.09 -5.89
CA LEU A 164 15.58 1.67 -6.38
C LEU A 164 16.15 2.77 -5.48
N THR A 165 15.40 3.21 -4.47
CA THR A 165 15.90 4.11 -3.43
C THR A 165 16.44 3.38 -2.20
N ASP A 166 16.50 2.04 -2.23
CA ASP A 166 16.92 1.17 -1.13
C ASP A 166 16.25 1.57 0.21
N PRO A 167 14.91 1.48 0.29
CA PRO A 167 14.17 2.04 1.39
C PRO A 167 14.38 1.25 2.69
N ARG A 168 14.49 1.99 3.79
CA ARG A 168 14.47 1.47 5.16
C ARG A 168 13.03 1.39 5.71
N VAL A 169 12.16 2.26 5.18
CA VAL A 169 10.71 2.26 5.40
C VAL A 169 9.99 2.37 4.06
N LEU A 170 9.13 1.43 3.75
CA LEU A 170 8.29 1.42 2.55
C LEU A 170 6.82 1.60 2.95
N ILE A 171 6.20 2.66 2.46
CA ILE A 171 4.78 2.94 2.65
C ILE A 171 4.03 2.49 1.41
N LEU A 172 2.99 1.67 1.59
CA LEU A 172 2.14 1.17 0.52
C LEU A 172 0.69 1.57 0.82
N ASP A 173 0.13 2.48 0.02
CA ASP A 173 -1.25 2.95 0.17
C ASP A 173 -2.16 2.21 -0.82
N GLU A 174 -2.91 1.21 -0.31
CA GLU A 174 -3.82 0.32 -1.06
C GLU A 174 -3.19 -0.32 -2.32
N PRO A 175 -2.01 -0.96 -2.21
CA PRO A 175 -1.22 -1.37 -3.39
C PRO A 175 -1.87 -2.49 -4.21
N THR A 176 -2.89 -3.16 -3.69
CA THR A 176 -3.54 -4.32 -4.31
C THR A 176 -4.90 -4.01 -4.91
N SER A 177 -5.36 -2.76 -4.86
CA SER A 177 -6.71 -2.36 -5.28
C SER A 177 -7.01 -2.70 -6.74
N VAL A 178 -5.99 -2.77 -7.58
CA VAL A 178 -6.06 -2.97 -9.03
C VAL A 178 -5.34 -4.24 -9.51
N LEU A 179 -4.89 -5.09 -8.58
CA LEU A 179 -4.14 -6.31 -8.89
C LEU A 179 -5.05 -7.54 -8.95
N THR A 180 -4.69 -8.49 -9.81
CA THR A 180 -5.27 -9.84 -9.78
C THR A 180 -4.79 -10.60 -8.53
N PRO A 181 -5.53 -11.62 -8.05
CA PRO A 181 -5.11 -12.43 -6.91
C PRO A 181 -3.68 -12.99 -7.05
N GLN A 182 -3.33 -13.48 -8.24
CA GLN A 182 -1.99 -14.02 -8.53
C GLN A 182 -0.89 -12.94 -8.44
N ALA A 183 -1.20 -11.69 -8.82
CA ALA A 183 -0.27 -10.57 -8.69
C ALA A 183 -0.12 -10.14 -7.22
N VAL A 184 -1.17 -10.24 -6.43
CA VAL A 184 -1.13 -9.98 -4.98
C VAL A 184 -0.21 -10.98 -4.26
N GLU A 185 -0.35 -12.28 -4.57
CA GLU A 185 0.53 -13.31 -4.00
C GLU A 185 2.01 -13.04 -4.28
N LYS A 186 2.34 -12.70 -5.54
CA LYS A 186 3.71 -12.32 -5.91
C LYS A 186 4.20 -11.09 -5.15
N LEU A 187 3.37 -10.07 -5.03
CA LEU A 187 3.69 -8.88 -4.26
C LEU A 187 3.98 -9.23 -2.79
N PHE A 188 3.19 -10.10 -2.17
CA PHE A 188 3.39 -10.49 -0.78
C PHE A 188 4.71 -11.24 -0.57
N VAL A 189 5.13 -12.08 -1.52
CA VAL A 189 6.46 -12.73 -1.48
C VAL A 189 7.55 -11.65 -1.43
N VAL A 190 7.47 -10.64 -2.29
CA VAL A 190 8.43 -9.54 -2.33
C VAL A 190 8.44 -8.75 -1.03
N LEU A 191 7.27 -8.41 -0.49
CA LEU A 191 7.17 -7.64 0.75
C LEU A 191 7.72 -8.42 1.95
N LYS A 192 7.45 -9.74 2.03
CA LYS A 192 8.03 -10.61 3.06
C LYS A 192 9.56 -10.69 2.95
N GLN A 193 10.09 -10.75 1.73
CA GLN A 193 11.54 -10.73 1.49
C GLN A 193 12.15 -9.41 1.96
N LEU A 194 11.59 -8.28 1.57
CA LEU A 194 12.06 -6.94 1.98
C LEU A 194 12.04 -6.78 3.50
N ALA A 195 11.00 -7.27 4.17
CA ALA A 195 10.90 -7.25 5.63
C ALA A 195 12.01 -8.09 6.27
N ALA A 196 12.28 -9.28 5.73
CA ALA A 196 13.37 -10.15 6.19
C ALA A 196 14.76 -9.50 5.96
N GLU A 197 14.92 -8.66 4.95
CA GLU A 197 16.12 -7.85 4.68
C GLU A 197 16.22 -6.60 5.57
N GLY A 198 15.22 -6.37 6.47
CA GLY A 198 15.23 -5.28 7.46
C GLY A 198 14.51 -4.00 7.03
N CYS A 199 13.84 -3.99 5.88
CA CYS A 199 12.94 -2.91 5.48
C CYS A 199 11.65 -2.98 6.29
N SER A 200 11.28 -1.91 6.99
CA SER A 200 9.99 -1.82 7.67
C SER A 200 8.90 -1.39 6.68
N ILE A 201 7.72 -1.99 6.76
CA ILE A 201 6.65 -1.77 5.80
C ILE A 201 5.43 -1.22 6.52
N LEU A 202 4.92 -0.07 6.09
CA LEU A 202 3.60 0.45 6.45
C LEU A 202 2.62 0.08 5.34
N TYR A 203 1.69 -0.82 5.65
CA TYR A 203 0.73 -1.37 4.71
C TYR A 203 -0.67 -0.85 5.00
N ILE A 204 -1.23 -0.04 4.10
CA ILE A 204 -2.58 0.49 4.22
C ILE A 204 -3.48 -0.32 3.28
N SER A 205 -4.48 -0.98 3.84
CA SER A 205 -5.51 -1.68 3.09
C SER A 205 -6.80 -1.77 3.92
N HIS A 206 -7.91 -1.92 3.25
CA HIS A 206 -9.20 -2.25 3.86
C HIS A 206 -9.55 -3.75 3.68
N LYS A 207 -8.69 -4.51 2.99
CA LYS A 207 -8.88 -5.95 2.75
C LYS A 207 -8.31 -6.76 3.91
N LEU A 208 -9.16 -7.16 4.82
CA LEU A 208 -8.77 -7.80 6.09
C LEU A 208 -7.99 -9.10 5.92
N HIS A 209 -8.29 -9.88 4.85
CA HIS A 209 -7.54 -11.11 4.56
C HIS A 209 -6.08 -10.82 4.20
N GLU A 210 -5.80 -9.75 3.44
CA GLU A 210 -4.44 -9.34 3.09
C GLU A 210 -3.65 -8.93 4.34
N ILE A 211 -4.28 -8.17 5.23
CA ILE A 211 -3.67 -7.72 6.48
C ILE A 211 -3.31 -8.91 7.38
N ARG A 212 -4.22 -9.88 7.49
CA ARG A 212 -3.98 -11.09 8.28
C ARG A 212 -2.89 -12.00 7.70
N GLU A 213 -2.75 -12.02 6.39
CA GLU A 213 -1.74 -12.84 5.70
C GLU A 213 -0.34 -12.22 5.76
N LEU A 214 -0.26 -10.89 5.64
CA LEU A 214 1.00 -10.19 5.43
C LEU A 214 1.55 -9.54 6.70
N CYS A 215 0.68 -8.94 7.53
CA CYS A 215 1.11 -8.04 8.59
C CYS A 215 1.27 -8.76 9.93
N THR A 216 2.28 -8.34 10.71
CA THR A 216 2.57 -8.87 12.05
C THR A 216 2.08 -7.95 13.18
N ALA A 217 1.80 -6.69 12.85
CA ALA A 217 1.24 -5.71 13.77
C ALA A 217 0.23 -4.83 13.04
N CYS A 218 -0.69 -4.25 13.78
CA CYS A 218 -1.75 -3.41 13.25
C CYS A 218 -2.11 -2.26 14.20
N THR A 219 -2.21 -1.06 13.65
CA THR A 219 -2.82 0.09 14.30
C THR A 219 -4.15 0.42 13.65
N VAL A 220 -5.21 0.51 14.44
CA VAL A 220 -6.55 0.82 13.96
C VAL A 220 -6.87 2.29 14.21
N LEU A 221 -7.23 3.01 13.14
CA LEU A 221 -7.65 4.40 13.17
C LEU A 221 -9.15 4.52 12.96
N ARG A 222 -9.80 5.36 13.75
CA ARG A 222 -11.21 5.73 13.58
C ARG A 222 -11.42 7.19 13.98
N GLY A 223 -12.01 8.00 13.08
CA GLY A 223 -12.26 9.41 13.34
C GLY A 223 -11.01 10.21 13.72
N GLY A 224 -9.88 9.92 13.09
CA GLY A 224 -8.60 10.58 13.34
C GLY A 224 -7.84 10.11 14.58
N LYS A 225 -8.36 9.13 15.34
CA LYS A 225 -7.74 8.63 16.59
C LYS A 225 -7.36 7.17 16.46
N VAL A 226 -6.35 6.75 17.22
CA VAL A 226 -6.04 5.33 17.41
C VAL A 226 -7.09 4.73 18.35
N THR A 227 -7.75 3.67 17.91
CA THR A 227 -8.77 2.93 18.66
C THR A 227 -8.31 1.56 19.12
N GLY A 228 -7.19 1.05 18.59
CA GLY A 228 -6.63 -0.23 18.99
C GLY A 228 -5.32 -0.56 18.31
N TYR A 229 -4.62 -1.49 18.95
CA TYR A 229 -3.42 -2.16 18.43
C TYR A 229 -3.66 -3.67 18.54
N CYS A 230 -3.28 -4.43 17.54
CA CYS A 230 -3.40 -5.89 17.58
C CYS A 230 -2.36 -6.56 16.69
N ASN A 231 -2.17 -7.87 16.92
CA ASN A 231 -1.55 -8.74 15.93
C ASN A 231 -2.65 -9.27 15.02
N PRO A 232 -2.71 -8.87 13.73
CA PRO A 232 -3.81 -9.26 12.87
C PRO A 232 -3.85 -10.76 12.56
N GLN A 233 -2.76 -11.48 12.73
CA GLN A 233 -2.71 -12.94 12.53
C GLN A 233 -3.47 -13.70 13.62
N GLU A 234 -3.60 -13.11 14.81
CA GLU A 234 -4.35 -13.66 15.95
C GLU A 234 -5.82 -13.25 15.94
N GLU A 235 -6.19 -12.30 15.07
CA GLU A 235 -7.55 -11.76 14.97
C GLU A 235 -8.36 -12.45 13.87
N SER A 236 -9.69 -12.47 14.05
CA SER A 236 -10.62 -12.86 12.98
C SER A 236 -10.98 -11.65 12.10
N ASN A 237 -11.48 -11.89 10.88
CA ASN A 237 -12.00 -10.80 10.05
C ASN A 237 -13.14 -10.04 10.76
N ALA A 238 -13.97 -10.73 11.56
CA ALA A 238 -15.05 -10.12 12.32
C ALA A 238 -14.52 -9.21 13.45
N SER A 239 -13.46 -9.63 14.18
CA SER A 239 -12.86 -8.81 15.22
C SER A 239 -12.16 -7.58 14.65
N LEU A 240 -11.38 -7.72 13.56
CA LEU A 240 -10.77 -6.59 12.87
C LEU A 240 -11.82 -5.61 12.33
N SER A 241 -12.90 -6.13 11.74
CA SER A 241 -14.01 -5.29 11.26
C SER A 241 -14.67 -4.52 12.41
N ARG A 242 -14.88 -5.17 13.56
CA ARG A 242 -15.42 -4.50 14.77
C ARG A 242 -14.49 -3.40 15.28
N LEU A 243 -13.18 -3.62 15.28
CA LEU A 243 -12.19 -2.60 15.65
C LEU A 243 -12.25 -1.39 14.72
N MET A 244 -12.43 -1.62 13.39
CA MET A 244 -12.53 -0.56 12.40
C MET A 244 -13.80 0.28 12.55
N ILE A 245 -14.96 -0.40 12.60
CA ILE A 245 -16.29 0.22 12.53
C ILE A 245 -16.75 0.66 13.92
N GLY A 246 -16.33 -0.07 14.96
CA GLY A 246 -16.76 0.17 16.36
C GLY A 246 -18.14 -0.40 16.67
N ALA A 247 -18.75 -1.15 15.73
CA ALA A 247 -20.01 -1.86 15.89
C ALA A 247 -19.90 -3.24 15.21
N GLU A 248 -20.78 -4.16 15.57
CA GLU A 248 -20.88 -5.40 14.82
C GLU A 248 -21.36 -5.14 13.40
N PRO A 249 -20.65 -5.65 12.37
CA PRO A 249 -21.16 -5.56 11.00
C PRO A 249 -22.54 -6.19 10.93
N PRO A 250 -23.51 -5.56 10.24
CA PRO A 250 -24.82 -6.17 10.06
C PRO A 250 -24.67 -7.54 9.40
N ALA A 251 -25.31 -8.55 9.95
CA ALA A 251 -25.34 -9.88 9.36
C ALA A 251 -25.96 -9.79 7.95
N LEU A 252 -25.14 -10.09 6.94
CA LEU A 252 -25.63 -10.17 5.56
C LEU A 252 -26.63 -11.34 5.48
N GLN A 253 -27.92 -11.04 5.40
CA GLN A 253 -28.92 -12.05 5.09
C GLN A 253 -28.88 -12.28 3.58
N HIS A 254 -28.21 -13.36 3.15
CA HIS A 254 -28.37 -13.85 1.79
C HIS A 254 -29.80 -14.33 1.59
N ARG A 255 -30.62 -13.52 0.94
CA ARG A 255 -31.85 -14.03 0.35
C ARG A 255 -31.47 -14.88 -0.86
N ALA A 256 -31.76 -16.17 -0.81
CA ALA A 256 -31.69 -17.02 -1.98
C ALA A 256 -32.66 -16.46 -3.03
N VAL A 257 -32.12 -15.83 -4.06
CA VAL A 257 -32.90 -15.37 -5.22
C VAL A 257 -32.88 -16.52 -6.22
N GLN A 258 -34.06 -17.02 -6.62
CA GLN A 258 -34.15 -17.94 -7.73
C GLN A 258 -33.81 -17.18 -9.02
N ALA A 259 -32.78 -17.61 -9.72
CA ALA A 259 -32.40 -17.03 -11.00
C ALA A 259 -33.55 -17.21 -12.01
N GLY A 260 -33.94 -16.12 -12.63
CA GLY A 260 -35.05 -16.11 -13.63
C GLY A 260 -34.58 -16.53 -15.01
N ALA A 261 -35.29 -16.09 -16.05
CA ALA A 261 -34.97 -16.35 -17.45
C ALA A 261 -33.60 -15.69 -17.81
N ALA A 262 -32.88 -16.25 -18.77
CA ALA A 262 -31.68 -15.65 -19.34
C ALA A 262 -31.99 -14.29 -19.95
N VAL A 263 -31.31 -13.24 -19.49
CA VAL A 263 -31.41 -11.86 -20.00
C VAL A 263 -30.26 -11.47 -20.90
N LEU A 264 -29.13 -12.15 -20.76
CA LEU A 264 -27.96 -12.01 -21.65
C LEU A 264 -27.34 -13.39 -21.87
N ARG A 265 -27.05 -13.71 -23.11
CA ARG A 265 -26.31 -14.91 -23.48
C ARG A 265 -25.23 -14.55 -24.48
N VAL A 266 -23.99 -14.87 -24.16
CA VAL A 266 -22.83 -14.71 -25.03
C VAL A 266 -22.35 -16.10 -25.43
N GLN A 267 -22.16 -16.35 -26.73
CA GLN A 267 -21.75 -17.64 -27.28
C GLN A 267 -20.70 -17.42 -28.37
N GLY A 268 -19.51 -18.05 -28.20
CA GLY A 268 -18.45 -18.03 -29.19
C GLY A 268 -17.88 -16.63 -29.48
N LEU A 269 -17.95 -15.70 -28.52
CA LEU A 269 -17.41 -14.37 -28.70
C LEU A 269 -15.89 -14.42 -28.75
N SER A 270 -15.34 -14.04 -29.89
CA SER A 270 -13.89 -13.87 -30.08
C SER A 270 -13.62 -12.48 -30.59
N LEU A 271 -12.65 -11.79 -29.99
CA LEU A 271 -12.20 -10.46 -30.39
C LEU A 271 -10.68 -10.43 -30.34
N ALA A 272 -10.05 -10.22 -31.49
CA ALA A 272 -8.61 -10.03 -31.55
C ALA A 272 -8.21 -8.70 -30.89
N LYS A 273 -7.07 -8.71 -30.22
CA LYS A 273 -6.48 -7.49 -29.67
C LYS A 273 -6.24 -6.45 -30.75
N GLN A 274 -6.48 -5.20 -30.44
CA GLN A 274 -6.32 -4.08 -31.37
C GLN A 274 -4.92 -3.46 -31.36
N ASP A 275 -4.12 -3.80 -30.36
CA ASP A 275 -2.76 -3.30 -30.17
C ASP A 275 -1.79 -4.42 -29.79
N GLN A 276 -0.49 -4.14 -29.82
CA GLN A 276 0.57 -5.13 -29.58
C GLN A 276 0.51 -5.75 -28.18
N PHE A 277 -0.06 -5.04 -27.19
CA PHE A 277 -0.05 -5.41 -25.77
C PHE A 277 -1.45 -5.80 -25.25
N GLY A 278 -2.47 -5.69 -26.10
CA GLY A 278 -3.84 -6.08 -25.76
C GLY A 278 -3.99 -7.59 -25.51
N VAL A 279 -5.16 -7.98 -25.03
CA VAL A 279 -5.53 -9.37 -24.77
C VAL A 279 -6.58 -9.81 -25.78
N ASP A 280 -6.36 -10.95 -26.41
CA ASP A 280 -7.38 -11.58 -27.25
C ASP A 280 -8.48 -12.18 -26.37
N LEU A 281 -9.74 -11.93 -26.74
CA LEU A 281 -10.86 -12.73 -26.22
C LEU A 281 -11.06 -13.91 -27.18
N VAL A 282 -11.06 -15.11 -26.64
CA VAL A 282 -11.17 -16.32 -27.45
C VAL A 282 -12.31 -17.19 -26.93
N ASP A 283 -13.28 -17.42 -27.79
CA ASP A 283 -14.40 -18.34 -27.56
C ASP A 283 -15.11 -18.18 -26.20
N MET A 284 -15.46 -16.92 -25.88
CA MET A 284 -16.11 -16.59 -24.60
C MET A 284 -17.57 -17.05 -24.61
N HIS A 285 -17.95 -17.78 -23.56
CA HIS A 285 -19.30 -18.26 -23.35
C HIS A 285 -19.74 -17.92 -21.93
N PHE A 286 -20.85 -17.21 -21.78
CA PHE A 286 -21.49 -17.00 -20.48
C PHE A 286 -22.96 -16.61 -20.65
N GLU A 287 -23.74 -16.76 -19.56
CA GLU A 287 -25.14 -16.39 -19.48
C GLU A 287 -25.38 -15.62 -18.18
N VAL A 288 -26.18 -14.57 -18.25
CA VAL A 288 -26.68 -13.83 -17.08
C VAL A 288 -28.19 -13.95 -17.03
N ARG A 289 -28.72 -14.33 -15.88
CA ARG A 289 -30.16 -14.52 -15.65
C ARG A 289 -30.77 -13.37 -14.85
N ALA A 290 -32.07 -13.18 -14.97
CA ALA A 290 -32.78 -12.18 -14.18
C ALA A 290 -32.61 -12.44 -12.68
N GLY A 291 -32.19 -11.41 -11.94
CA GLY A 291 -31.89 -11.51 -10.50
C GLY A 291 -30.58 -12.15 -10.12
N GLU A 292 -29.74 -12.52 -11.09
CA GLU A 292 -28.41 -13.09 -10.89
C GLU A 292 -27.35 -12.00 -10.95
N VAL A 293 -26.29 -12.16 -10.16
CA VAL A 293 -25.03 -11.40 -10.23
C VAL A 293 -23.94 -12.37 -10.60
N VAL A 294 -23.28 -12.13 -11.71
CA VAL A 294 -22.17 -12.94 -12.24
C VAL A 294 -20.88 -12.13 -12.09
N GLY A 295 -19.79 -12.74 -11.57
CA GLY A 295 -18.47 -12.14 -11.39
C GLY A 295 -17.37 -12.98 -12.04
#